data_37b058fe05a409beb0123d801bbf8ef8
#
_entry.id   37b058fe05a409beb0123d801bbf8ef8
#
_cell.length_a   1.000
_cell.length_b   1.000
_cell.length_c   1.000
_cell.angle_alpha   90.00
_cell.angle_beta   90.00
_cell.angle_gamma   90.00
#
_symmetry.space_group_name_H-M   'P 1'
#
loop_
_entity.id
_entity.type
_entity.pdbx_description
1 polymer ?
#
loop_
_entity_poly.entity_id
_entity_poly.type
_entity_poly.pdbx_seq_one_letter_code
_entity_poly.pdbx_strand_id
1 'polypeptide(L)'
;MIDKLLLFPYWLALKARHFMFDCGLRKEHGTEVPSICVGNITVGGTGKTPHTEMLLRLLFEDDYWHNKDIAVLSRGYKRKSKGFQQVTVGGTAAEYGDEPLQIKTKFPDVTVAVDKSRKEGCYFLCNPHKVRTLRKARRCKNKILPKADLIILDDAFQHRSIKASASIVLVDYNRPIFKDHLLPVGRLRDLPERISAADMIIVSKCPPDLNAWEKSKWAEALGIRLYDGSGCCGVREDGKQQYIFFTKTCYDTPAPVFPEGDQRYVYSKKLVLFSGIANDTPLRHYLSDSYKIVRHLNFPDHHKFSNGDIREIEHAAAAFPTSVVMTTEKDCQRVRDCARVSDNLKLRMFYVPIKAEFLNDPDKETFITALKSFLKELRSALPRKLHGWR
;
A
#
# COMPACT_ATOMS: atom_id res chain seq x y z
N MET A 1 -25.50 -5.79 -22.65
CA MET A 1 -24.86 -5.87 -24.00
C MET A 1 -23.97 -4.66 -24.27
N ILE A 2 -24.40 -3.45 -23.95
CA ILE A 2 -23.63 -2.19 -24.12
C ILE A 2 -22.31 -2.22 -23.32
N ASP A 3 -22.32 -2.80 -22.10
CA ASP A 3 -21.13 -2.89 -21.24
C ASP A 3 -19.99 -3.68 -21.88
N LYS A 4 -20.29 -4.77 -22.60
CA LYS A 4 -19.28 -5.59 -23.30
C LYS A 4 -18.63 -4.82 -24.45
N LEU A 5 -19.35 -3.97 -25.13
CA LEU A 5 -18.84 -3.15 -26.23
C LEU A 5 -17.89 -2.06 -25.71
N LEU A 6 -18.20 -1.42 -24.57
CA LEU A 6 -17.37 -0.42 -23.91
C LEU A 6 -16.09 -1.02 -23.31
N LEU A 7 -16.15 -2.26 -22.81
CA LEU A 7 -15.02 -2.94 -22.19
C LEU A 7 -14.04 -3.51 -23.22
N PHE A 8 -14.50 -3.85 -24.43
CA PHE A 8 -13.73 -4.57 -25.44
C PHE A 8 -12.41 -3.88 -25.84
N PRO A 9 -12.36 -2.57 -26.12
CA PRO A 9 -11.10 -1.92 -26.48
C PRO A 9 -10.05 -1.95 -25.36
N TYR A 10 -10.48 -1.74 -24.11
CA TYR A 10 -9.60 -1.79 -22.96
C TYR A 10 -9.12 -3.21 -22.68
N TRP A 11 -10.02 -4.19 -22.74
CA TRP A 11 -9.70 -5.61 -22.63
C TRP A 11 -8.69 -6.04 -23.70
N LEU A 12 -8.92 -5.66 -24.96
CA LEU A 12 -8.01 -5.98 -26.07
C LEU A 12 -6.62 -5.37 -25.86
N ALA A 13 -6.56 -4.12 -25.41
CA ALA A 13 -5.30 -3.44 -25.12
C ALA A 13 -4.52 -4.16 -24.00
N LEU A 14 -5.23 -4.63 -22.93
CA LEU A 14 -4.61 -5.42 -21.87
C LEU A 14 -4.12 -6.78 -22.39
N LYS A 15 -4.94 -7.51 -23.16
CA LYS A 15 -4.55 -8.79 -23.75
C LYS A 15 -3.34 -8.65 -24.67
N ALA A 16 -3.34 -7.67 -25.58
CA ALA A 16 -2.21 -7.39 -26.46
C ALA A 16 -0.94 -7.04 -25.67
N ARG A 17 -1.08 -6.22 -24.62
CA ARG A 17 0.04 -5.88 -23.75
C ARG A 17 0.62 -7.12 -23.06
N HIS A 18 -0.23 -7.98 -22.47
CA HIS A 18 0.24 -9.20 -21.81
C HIS A 18 0.87 -10.17 -22.81
N PHE A 19 0.25 -10.36 -23.96
CA PHE A 19 0.78 -11.19 -25.04
C PHE A 19 2.21 -10.76 -25.44
N MET A 20 2.46 -9.44 -25.58
CA MET A 20 3.81 -8.95 -25.90
C MET A 20 4.88 -9.32 -24.85
N PHE A 21 4.50 -9.46 -23.58
CA PHE A 21 5.42 -9.95 -22.55
C PHE A 21 5.54 -11.49 -22.60
N ASP A 22 4.43 -12.20 -22.79
CA ASP A 22 4.40 -13.66 -22.78
C ASP A 22 5.19 -14.28 -23.95
N CYS A 23 5.15 -13.64 -25.14
CA CYS A 23 5.97 -14.03 -26.29
C CYS A 23 7.36 -13.37 -26.33
N GLY A 24 7.78 -12.68 -25.27
CA GLY A 24 9.13 -12.11 -25.15
C GLY A 24 9.42 -10.86 -26.00
N LEU A 25 8.42 -10.31 -26.72
CA LEU A 25 8.57 -9.04 -27.46
C LEU A 25 8.86 -7.86 -26.52
N ARG A 26 8.37 -7.93 -25.29
CA ARG A 26 8.75 -7.01 -24.20
C ARG A 26 9.49 -7.78 -23.13
N LYS A 27 10.67 -7.30 -22.77
CA LYS A 27 11.52 -7.95 -21.75
C LYS A 27 11.09 -7.58 -20.34
N GLU A 28 11.03 -8.60 -19.49
CA GLU A 28 10.98 -8.45 -18.04
C GLU A 28 12.41 -8.41 -17.50
N HIS A 29 12.67 -7.54 -16.53
CA HIS A 29 14.00 -7.41 -15.90
C HIS A 29 13.89 -7.73 -14.42
N GLY A 30 14.74 -8.62 -13.92
CA GLY A 30 14.91 -8.82 -12.48
C GLY A 30 15.57 -7.60 -11.83
N THR A 31 15.55 -7.56 -10.51
CA THR A 31 16.27 -6.58 -9.71
C THR A 31 17.66 -7.13 -9.32
N GLU A 32 18.63 -6.24 -9.10
CA GLU A 32 19.99 -6.61 -8.67
C GLU A 32 20.03 -7.15 -7.23
N VAL A 33 19.02 -6.87 -6.44
CA VAL A 33 18.83 -7.33 -5.05
C VAL A 33 17.45 -7.99 -4.95
N PRO A 34 17.19 -8.84 -3.94
CA PRO A 34 15.86 -9.38 -3.70
C PRO A 34 14.80 -8.29 -3.68
N SER A 35 13.61 -8.58 -4.20
CA SER A 35 12.54 -7.60 -4.23
C SER A 35 11.16 -8.25 -4.00
N ILE A 36 10.28 -7.52 -3.35
CA ILE A 36 8.92 -7.95 -3.06
C ILE A 36 7.97 -6.95 -3.70
N CYS A 37 7.08 -7.42 -4.57
CA CYS A 37 6.04 -6.58 -5.14
C CYS A 37 4.77 -6.70 -4.30
N VAL A 38 4.30 -5.59 -3.73
CA VAL A 38 2.97 -5.47 -3.12
C VAL A 38 2.08 -4.71 -4.09
N GLY A 39 1.01 -5.34 -4.55
CA GLY A 39 0.14 -4.74 -5.55
C GLY A 39 -1.30 -5.22 -5.48
N ASN A 40 -2.11 -4.79 -6.43
CA ASN A 40 -3.49 -5.25 -6.64
C ASN A 40 -3.87 -5.09 -8.11
N ILE A 41 -4.98 -5.66 -8.54
CA ILE A 41 -5.50 -5.52 -9.91
C ILE A 41 -6.71 -4.61 -10.00
N THR A 42 -7.11 -3.97 -8.91
CA THR A 42 -8.26 -3.06 -8.85
C THR A 42 -7.81 -1.62 -8.61
N VAL A 43 -8.65 -0.66 -8.96
CA VAL A 43 -8.51 0.74 -8.53
C VAL A 43 -9.17 0.91 -7.16
N GLY A 44 -8.52 1.67 -6.27
CA GLY A 44 -9.05 1.99 -4.95
C GLY A 44 -8.29 1.32 -3.80
N GLY A 45 -8.77 1.54 -2.60
CA GLY A 45 -8.09 1.21 -1.34
C GLY A 45 -8.17 -0.25 -0.94
N THR A 46 -7.43 -1.14 -1.58
CA THR A 46 -7.29 -2.55 -1.17
C THR A 46 -6.40 -2.77 0.06
N GLY A 47 -5.91 -1.69 0.69
CA GLY A 47 -5.05 -1.80 1.86
C GLY A 47 -3.56 -1.98 1.56
N LYS A 48 -3.05 -1.59 0.37
CA LYS A 48 -1.63 -1.71 0.02
C LYS A 48 -0.69 -1.12 1.07
N THR A 49 -0.90 0.13 1.45
CA THR A 49 -0.04 0.82 2.43
C THR A 49 0.02 0.11 3.78
N PRO A 50 -1.10 -0.26 4.43
CA PRO A 50 -1.07 -1.06 5.65
C PRO A 50 -0.36 -2.41 5.52
N HIS A 51 -0.44 -3.07 4.34
CA HIS A 51 0.26 -4.34 4.11
C HIS A 51 1.75 -4.14 3.82
N THR A 52 2.13 -3.06 3.15
CA THR A 52 3.55 -2.67 3.02
C THR A 52 4.15 -2.37 4.39
N GLU A 53 3.41 -1.68 5.27
CA GLU A 53 3.82 -1.44 6.65
C GLU A 53 3.88 -2.73 7.49
N MET A 54 2.90 -3.64 7.32
CA MET A 54 2.93 -4.96 7.96
C MET A 54 4.18 -5.74 7.53
N LEU A 55 4.47 -5.75 6.23
CA LEU A 55 5.65 -6.42 5.69
C LEU A 55 6.96 -5.84 6.25
N LEU A 56 7.06 -4.51 6.36
CA LEU A 56 8.22 -3.86 6.99
C LEU A 56 8.39 -4.29 8.44
N ARG A 57 7.31 -4.35 9.25
CA ARG A 57 7.39 -4.83 10.64
C ARG A 57 7.88 -6.27 10.71
N LEU A 58 7.32 -7.17 9.89
CA LEU A 58 7.73 -8.57 9.83
C LEU A 58 9.20 -8.74 9.43
N LEU A 59 9.69 -7.91 8.53
CA LEU A 59 11.11 -7.92 8.13
C LEU A 59 12.02 -7.39 9.24
N PHE A 60 11.59 -6.39 10.00
CA PHE A 60 12.36 -5.89 11.15
C PHE A 60 12.32 -6.82 12.37
N GLU A 61 11.29 -7.65 12.50
CA GLU A 61 11.22 -8.72 13.51
C GLU A 61 12.10 -9.93 13.14
N ASP A 62 12.59 -10.01 11.90
CA ASP A 62 13.38 -11.12 11.40
C ASP A 62 14.88 -10.91 11.65
N ASP A 63 15.55 -11.88 12.28
CA ASP A 63 16.97 -11.82 12.65
C ASP A 63 17.90 -11.50 11.47
N TYR A 64 17.55 -11.96 10.26
CA TYR A 64 18.35 -11.72 9.07
C TYR A 64 18.14 -10.33 8.49
N TRP A 65 16.86 -9.87 8.40
CA TRP A 65 16.50 -8.62 7.74
C TRP A 65 16.58 -7.40 8.65
N HIS A 66 16.61 -7.62 9.98
CA HIS A 66 16.68 -6.55 10.98
C HIS A 66 17.82 -5.54 10.73
N ASN A 67 18.99 -6.03 10.34
CA ASN A 67 20.18 -5.19 10.11
C ASN A 67 20.45 -4.93 8.62
N LYS A 68 19.43 -4.96 7.75
CA LYS A 68 19.57 -4.76 6.30
C LYS A 68 18.96 -3.44 5.85
N ASP A 69 19.58 -2.82 4.84
CA ASP A 69 19.05 -1.63 4.20
C ASP A 69 17.84 -1.99 3.33
N ILE A 70 16.64 -1.83 3.91
CA ILE A 70 15.38 -2.06 3.21
C ILE A 70 14.94 -0.77 2.55
N ALA A 71 14.59 -0.85 1.26
CA ALA A 71 14.05 0.27 0.51
C ALA A 71 12.61 0.00 0.06
N VAL A 72 11.77 1.04 0.10
CA VAL A 72 10.43 1.04 -0.50
C VAL A 72 10.41 1.94 -1.72
N LEU A 73 10.00 1.40 -2.88
CA LEU A 73 9.87 2.15 -4.11
C LEU A 73 8.40 2.25 -4.52
N SER A 74 7.84 3.45 -4.40
CA SER A 74 6.48 3.78 -4.82
C SER A 74 6.47 4.64 -6.10
N ARG A 75 5.29 4.83 -6.70
CA ARG A 75 5.10 5.72 -7.85
C ARG A 75 5.07 7.19 -7.44
N GLY A 76 4.59 7.46 -6.22
CA GLY A 76 4.25 8.81 -5.79
C GLY A 76 3.06 9.35 -6.57
N TYR A 77 1.89 8.73 -6.39
CA TYR A 77 0.67 9.14 -7.09
C TYR A 77 0.31 10.60 -6.80
N LYS A 78 -0.07 11.37 -7.82
CA LYS A 78 -0.39 12.81 -7.76
C LYS A 78 0.73 13.73 -7.24
N ARG A 79 1.98 13.26 -7.07
CA ARG A 79 3.11 14.12 -6.68
C ARG A 79 3.45 15.17 -7.75
N LYS A 80 3.96 16.32 -7.33
CA LYS A 80 4.43 17.39 -8.20
C LYS A 80 5.90 17.19 -8.62
N SER A 81 6.71 16.52 -7.81
CA SER A 81 8.11 16.25 -8.11
C SER A 81 8.27 15.28 -9.30
N LYS A 82 9.39 15.38 -10.02
CA LYS A 82 9.65 14.59 -11.23
C LYS A 82 10.92 13.75 -11.09
N GLY A 83 10.95 12.60 -11.78
CA GLY A 83 12.07 11.66 -11.78
C GLY A 83 12.20 10.94 -10.43
N PHE A 84 13.35 10.33 -10.21
CA PHE A 84 13.68 9.70 -8.95
C PHE A 84 13.79 10.74 -7.83
N GLN A 85 13.13 10.48 -6.70
CA GLN A 85 13.25 11.29 -5.48
C GLN A 85 13.33 10.36 -4.27
N GLN A 86 14.23 10.65 -3.35
CA GLN A 86 14.20 10.07 -2.01
C GLN A 86 13.25 10.87 -1.14
N VAL A 87 12.34 10.17 -0.46
CA VAL A 87 11.39 10.78 0.47
C VAL A 87 12.11 11.12 1.78
N THR A 88 11.98 12.34 2.24
CA THR A 88 12.58 12.82 3.48
C THR A 88 11.54 13.00 4.57
N VAL A 89 11.95 12.81 5.83
CA VAL A 89 11.13 13.21 6.98
C VAL A 89 10.91 14.72 6.92
N GLY A 90 9.68 15.18 7.12
CA GLY A 90 9.31 16.60 6.99
C GLY A 90 9.02 17.05 5.54
N GLY A 91 9.10 16.16 4.56
CA GLY A 91 8.60 16.44 3.22
C GLY A 91 7.08 16.53 3.17
N THR A 92 6.53 16.95 2.02
CA THR A 92 5.09 17.16 1.85
C THR A 92 4.42 16.09 0.98
N ALA A 93 3.12 15.85 1.22
CA ALA A 93 2.32 14.97 0.37
C ALA A 93 2.28 15.48 -1.09
N ALA A 94 2.32 16.79 -1.30
CA ALA A 94 2.39 17.39 -2.62
C ALA A 94 3.72 17.06 -3.34
N GLU A 95 4.80 16.87 -2.61
CA GLU A 95 6.13 16.60 -3.17
C GLU A 95 6.33 15.13 -3.50
N TYR A 96 5.89 14.21 -2.62
CA TYR A 96 6.21 12.79 -2.71
C TYR A 96 4.99 11.88 -2.92
N GLY A 97 3.78 12.37 -2.63
CA GLY A 97 2.54 11.59 -2.53
C GLY A 97 2.25 11.17 -1.09
N ASP A 98 0.97 10.94 -0.79
CA ASP A 98 0.48 10.64 0.56
C ASP A 98 1.08 9.34 1.11
N GLU A 99 1.00 8.25 0.34
CA GLU A 99 1.38 6.91 0.78
C GLU A 99 2.90 6.76 1.05
N PRO A 100 3.82 7.22 0.16
CA PRO A 100 5.25 7.18 0.46
C PRO A 100 5.65 8.03 1.65
N LEU A 101 4.99 9.18 1.83
CA LEU A 101 5.25 10.05 2.98
C LEU A 101 4.78 9.40 4.28
N GLN A 102 3.62 8.75 4.29
CA GLN A 102 3.10 7.98 5.43
C GLN A 102 4.10 6.89 5.85
N ILE A 103 4.57 6.08 4.90
CA ILE A 103 5.57 5.04 5.16
C ILE A 103 6.86 5.65 5.74
N LYS A 104 7.37 6.74 5.16
CA LYS A 104 8.60 7.41 5.66
C LYS A 104 8.42 7.98 7.06
N THR A 105 7.25 8.50 7.38
CA THR A 105 6.95 9.04 8.71
C THR A 105 6.91 7.94 9.78
N LYS A 106 6.34 6.78 9.45
CA LYS A 106 6.26 5.63 10.39
C LYS A 106 7.57 4.85 10.50
N PHE A 107 8.34 4.81 9.44
CA PHE A 107 9.60 4.06 9.35
C PHE A 107 10.73 5.01 8.91
N PRO A 108 11.20 5.88 9.82
CA PRO A 108 12.18 6.92 9.48
C PRO A 108 13.51 6.35 9.00
N ASP A 109 13.89 5.14 9.41
CA ASP A 109 15.14 4.48 9.02
C ASP A 109 15.05 3.78 7.65
N VAL A 110 13.84 3.51 7.16
CA VAL A 110 13.63 2.91 5.83
C VAL A 110 13.93 3.92 4.73
N THR A 111 14.68 3.49 3.71
CA THR A 111 14.85 4.27 2.49
C THR A 111 13.59 4.24 1.65
N VAL A 112 12.79 5.30 1.69
CA VAL A 112 11.61 5.44 0.83
C VAL A 112 11.96 6.29 -0.38
N ALA A 113 11.66 5.79 -1.58
CA ALA A 113 11.88 6.49 -2.84
C ALA A 113 10.65 6.46 -3.74
N VAL A 114 10.54 7.45 -4.60
CA VAL A 114 9.46 7.56 -5.58
C VAL A 114 10.01 7.74 -6.98
N ASP A 115 9.53 6.91 -7.91
CA ASP A 115 9.81 7.04 -9.33
C ASP A 115 8.65 6.51 -10.18
N LYS A 116 8.35 7.17 -11.30
CA LYS A 116 7.38 6.68 -12.28
C LYS A 116 7.88 5.39 -12.95
N SER A 117 9.18 5.30 -13.21
CA SER A 117 9.87 4.14 -13.78
C SER A 117 10.37 3.24 -12.67
N ARG A 118 9.70 2.11 -12.42
CA ARG A 118 10.16 1.13 -11.40
C ARG A 118 11.56 0.59 -11.72
N LYS A 119 11.85 0.37 -13.01
CA LYS A 119 13.17 -0.07 -13.48
C LYS A 119 14.26 0.91 -13.08
N GLU A 120 14.04 2.20 -13.35
CA GLU A 120 15.00 3.27 -13.05
C GLU A 120 15.16 3.48 -11.54
N GLY A 121 14.04 3.46 -10.79
CA GLY A 121 14.06 3.55 -9.32
C GLY A 121 14.84 2.40 -8.68
N CYS A 122 14.62 1.14 -9.09
CA CYS A 122 15.40 -0.01 -8.60
C CYS A 122 16.90 0.16 -8.90
N TYR A 123 17.25 0.59 -10.12
CA TYR A 123 18.63 0.83 -10.50
C TYR A 123 19.31 1.83 -9.57
N PHE A 124 18.65 2.95 -9.22
CA PHE A 124 19.21 3.94 -8.31
C PHE A 124 19.32 3.44 -6.86
N LEU A 125 18.37 2.64 -6.39
CA LEU A 125 18.42 2.04 -5.06
C LEU A 125 19.55 1.00 -4.93
N CYS A 126 19.84 0.26 -5.99
CA CYS A 126 20.96 -0.68 -6.03
C CYS A 126 22.31 0.04 -6.27
N ASN A 127 22.32 1.19 -6.93
CA ASN A 127 23.51 1.93 -7.34
C ASN A 127 23.45 3.40 -6.89
N PRO A 128 23.47 3.69 -5.57
CA PRO A 128 23.22 5.04 -5.05
C PRO A 128 24.23 6.10 -5.53
N HIS A 129 25.48 5.72 -5.84
CA HIS A 129 26.47 6.63 -6.42
C HIS A 129 26.03 7.21 -7.78
N LYS A 130 25.19 6.48 -8.54
CA LYS A 130 24.64 6.93 -9.84
C LYS A 130 23.62 8.05 -9.71
N VAL A 131 22.98 8.19 -8.53
CA VAL A 131 22.06 9.32 -8.27
C VAL A 131 22.78 10.66 -8.36
N ARG A 132 24.06 10.70 -8.02
CA ARG A 132 24.88 11.92 -8.10
C ARG A 132 25.37 12.23 -9.52
N THR A 133 25.59 11.21 -10.33
CA THR A 133 26.28 11.35 -11.62
C THR A 133 25.35 11.33 -12.83
N LEU A 134 24.24 10.59 -12.78
CA LEU A 134 23.39 10.44 -13.94
C LEU A 134 22.38 11.58 -14.09
N ARG A 135 22.28 12.10 -15.33
CA ARG A 135 21.34 13.16 -15.72
C ARG A 135 19.87 12.83 -15.38
N LYS A 136 19.50 11.56 -15.40
CA LYS A 136 18.15 11.07 -15.05
C LYS A 136 17.76 11.38 -13.61
N ALA A 137 18.71 11.31 -12.66
CA ALA A 137 18.49 11.66 -11.26
C ALA A 137 18.84 13.12 -10.91
N ARG A 138 19.14 13.99 -11.89
CA ARG A 138 19.56 15.38 -11.64
C ARG A 138 18.58 16.19 -10.77
N ARG A 139 17.28 15.84 -10.83
CA ARG A 139 16.22 16.51 -10.07
C ARG A 139 16.03 15.94 -8.65
N CYS A 140 16.76 14.89 -8.29
CA CYS A 140 16.72 14.34 -6.95
C CYS A 140 17.30 15.36 -5.96
N LYS A 141 16.51 15.75 -4.97
CA LYS A 141 16.94 16.73 -3.97
C LYS A 141 17.95 16.13 -3.00
N ASN A 142 17.64 14.98 -2.42
CA ASN A 142 18.56 14.24 -1.58
C ASN A 142 19.22 13.13 -2.40
N LYS A 143 20.56 13.20 -2.51
CA LYS A 143 21.37 12.27 -3.31
C LYS A 143 22.21 11.31 -2.46
N ILE A 144 21.97 11.30 -1.15
CA ILE A 144 22.68 10.44 -0.20
C ILE A 144 21.68 9.40 0.29
N LEU A 145 21.86 8.16 -0.12
CA LEU A 145 21.07 7.02 0.32
C LEU A 145 21.97 5.78 0.41
N PRO A 146 21.66 4.84 1.32
CA PRO A 146 22.36 3.56 1.39
C PRO A 146 22.04 2.72 0.14
N LYS A 147 22.88 1.73 -0.13
CA LYS A 147 22.60 0.71 -1.12
C LYS A 147 21.55 -0.25 -0.54
N ALA A 148 20.44 -0.45 -1.25
CA ALA A 148 19.42 -1.36 -0.79
C ALA A 148 19.89 -2.82 -0.81
N ASP A 149 19.59 -3.57 0.24
CA ASP A 149 19.72 -5.04 0.34
C ASP A 149 18.43 -5.74 -0.06
N LEU A 150 17.29 -5.07 0.09
CA LEU A 150 15.95 -5.52 -0.27
C LEU A 150 15.12 -4.34 -0.77
N ILE A 151 14.33 -4.53 -1.83
CA ILE A 151 13.42 -3.50 -2.35
C ILE A 151 11.98 -3.99 -2.27
N ILE A 152 11.12 -3.23 -1.58
CA ILE A 152 9.67 -3.41 -1.62
C ILE A 152 9.12 -2.49 -2.72
N LEU A 153 8.48 -3.08 -3.72
CA LEU A 153 7.85 -2.39 -4.83
C LEU A 153 6.38 -2.15 -4.52
N ASP A 154 6.05 -0.94 -4.10
CA ASP A 154 4.68 -0.57 -3.79
C ASP A 154 3.90 -0.21 -5.07
N ASP A 155 2.73 -0.83 -5.20
CA ASP A 155 1.81 -0.69 -6.35
C ASP A 155 2.50 -0.95 -7.71
N ALA A 156 3.19 -2.08 -7.83
CA ALA A 156 3.98 -2.38 -9.01
C ALA A 156 3.53 -3.62 -9.81
N PHE A 157 2.50 -4.35 -9.40
CA PHE A 157 2.09 -5.60 -10.02
C PHE A 157 1.74 -5.48 -11.52
N GLN A 158 1.20 -4.33 -11.96
CA GLN A 158 0.97 -4.06 -13.38
C GLN A 158 2.25 -3.75 -14.15
N HIS A 159 3.37 -3.46 -13.48
CA HIS A 159 4.63 -3.07 -14.13
C HIS A 159 5.48 -4.29 -14.51
N ARG A 160 5.01 -5.12 -15.45
CA ARG A 160 5.70 -6.34 -15.93
C ARG A 160 7.12 -6.13 -16.43
N SER A 161 7.53 -4.91 -16.71
CA SER A 161 8.94 -4.62 -17.06
C SER A 161 9.93 -4.89 -15.92
N ILE A 162 9.44 -5.03 -14.67
CA ILE A 162 10.20 -5.48 -13.52
C ILE A 162 9.57 -6.77 -12.98
N LYS A 163 10.38 -7.81 -12.86
CA LYS A 163 10.01 -9.07 -12.22
C LYS A 163 10.58 -9.07 -10.81
N ALA A 164 9.68 -9.01 -9.82
CA ALA A 164 10.06 -9.12 -8.41
C ALA A 164 10.40 -10.56 -8.03
N SER A 165 11.12 -10.73 -6.93
CA SER A 165 11.46 -12.03 -6.34
C SER A 165 10.25 -12.75 -5.77
N ALA A 166 9.37 -11.98 -5.14
CA ALA A 166 8.08 -12.41 -4.67
C ALA A 166 7.03 -11.38 -5.03
N SER A 167 5.84 -11.84 -5.41
CA SER A 167 4.70 -10.98 -5.73
C SER A 167 3.52 -11.29 -4.80
N ILE A 168 3.08 -10.26 -4.09
CA ILE A 168 1.93 -10.27 -3.18
C ILE A 168 0.83 -9.44 -3.80
N VAL A 169 -0.32 -10.06 -4.08
CA VAL A 169 -1.47 -9.37 -4.67
C VAL A 169 -2.62 -9.31 -3.68
N LEU A 170 -3.09 -8.09 -3.41
CA LEU A 170 -4.19 -7.83 -2.49
C LEU A 170 -5.53 -7.86 -3.21
N VAL A 171 -6.49 -8.55 -2.61
CA VAL A 171 -7.90 -8.60 -3.01
C VAL A 171 -8.75 -8.11 -1.84
N ASP A 172 -9.62 -7.14 -2.06
CA ASP A 172 -10.52 -6.62 -1.01
C ASP A 172 -11.68 -7.61 -0.79
N TYR A 173 -11.86 -8.10 0.44
CA TYR A 173 -12.94 -9.01 0.82
C TYR A 173 -14.33 -8.45 0.46
N ASN A 174 -14.52 -7.14 0.66
CA ASN A 174 -15.79 -6.48 0.39
C ASN A 174 -16.02 -6.19 -1.10
N ARG A 175 -14.99 -6.41 -1.96
CA ARG A 175 -15.02 -6.16 -3.40
C ARG A 175 -14.24 -7.23 -4.15
N PRO A 176 -14.76 -8.46 -4.21
CA PRO A 176 -14.11 -9.57 -4.86
C PRO A 176 -13.91 -9.31 -6.36
N ILE A 177 -12.71 -9.60 -6.86
CA ILE A 177 -12.34 -9.37 -8.27
C ILE A 177 -13.17 -10.19 -9.26
N PHE A 178 -13.68 -11.33 -8.83
CA PHE A 178 -14.52 -12.22 -9.65
C PHE A 178 -15.98 -11.73 -9.75
N LYS A 179 -16.36 -10.65 -9.04
CA LYS A 179 -17.65 -9.96 -9.14
C LYS A 179 -17.54 -8.56 -9.73
N ASP A 180 -16.36 -8.16 -10.20
CA ASP A 180 -16.09 -6.81 -10.70
C ASP A 180 -15.76 -6.82 -12.20
N HIS A 181 -15.81 -5.67 -12.83
CA HIS A 181 -15.58 -5.47 -14.25
C HIS A 181 -14.36 -4.57 -14.50
N LEU A 182 -13.84 -4.64 -15.72
CA LEU A 182 -12.76 -3.74 -16.17
C LEU A 182 -13.24 -2.28 -16.19
N LEU A 183 -12.29 -1.36 -16.04
CA LEU A 183 -12.53 0.05 -16.31
C LEU A 183 -13.04 0.25 -17.74
N PRO A 184 -13.95 1.21 -17.98
CA PRO A 184 -14.51 2.19 -17.03
C PRO A 184 -15.78 1.72 -16.30
N VAL A 185 -16.33 0.54 -16.62
CA VAL A 185 -17.59 0.04 -16.06
C VAL A 185 -17.42 -0.41 -14.61
N GLY A 186 -16.35 -1.12 -14.31
CA GLY A 186 -15.99 -1.55 -12.97
C GLY A 186 -14.67 -0.91 -12.49
N ARG A 187 -13.96 -1.59 -11.62
CA ARG A 187 -12.72 -1.11 -10.97
C ARG A 187 -11.48 -1.92 -11.33
N LEU A 188 -11.61 -2.96 -12.13
CA LEU A 188 -10.44 -3.74 -12.54
C LEU A 188 -9.58 -2.92 -13.51
N ARG A 189 -8.32 -2.71 -13.15
CA ARG A 189 -7.30 -2.05 -13.97
C ARG A 189 -6.36 -3.03 -14.67
N ASP A 190 -6.57 -4.32 -14.44
CA ASP A 190 -5.90 -5.42 -15.13
C ASP A 190 -6.85 -6.61 -15.25
N LEU A 191 -6.49 -7.60 -16.07
CA LEU A 191 -7.31 -8.78 -16.29
C LEU A 191 -7.43 -9.62 -15.00
N PRO A 192 -8.62 -10.14 -14.64
CA PRO A 192 -8.80 -10.97 -13.45
C PRO A 192 -7.87 -12.17 -13.41
N GLU A 193 -7.61 -12.79 -14.56
CA GLU A 193 -6.73 -13.97 -14.70
C GLU A 193 -5.29 -13.69 -14.27
N ARG A 194 -4.88 -12.41 -14.24
CA ARG A 194 -3.55 -12.01 -13.80
C ARG A 194 -3.26 -12.36 -12.34
N ILE A 195 -4.29 -12.64 -11.54
CA ILE A 195 -4.11 -13.11 -10.16
C ILE A 195 -3.29 -14.41 -10.10
N SER A 196 -3.35 -15.24 -11.16
CA SER A 196 -2.57 -16.49 -11.27
C SER A 196 -1.06 -16.25 -11.33
N ALA A 197 -0.64 -15.07 -11.76
CA ALA A 197 0.79 -14.74 -11.82
C ALA A 197 1.38 -14.36 -10.45
N ALA A 198 0.54 -14.07 -9.44
CA ALA A 198 1.00 -13.80 -8.09
C ALA A 198 1.61 -15.07 -7.45
N ASP A 199 2.58 -14.90 -6.56
CA ASP A 199 3.10 -15.97 -5.73
C ASP A 199 2.24 -16.13 -4.46
N MET A 200 1.80 -15.00 -3.93
CA MET A 200 0.93 -14.92 -2.76
C MET A 200 -0.27 -14.02 -3.04
N ILE A 201 -1.45 -14.44 -2.60
CA ILE A 201 -2.66 -13.61 -2.58
C ILE A 201 -2.98 -13.30 -1.12
N ILE A 202 -3.33 -12.05 -0.83
CA ILE A 202 -3.88 -11.68 0.47
C ILE A 202 -5.29 -11.14 0.26
N VAL A 203 -6.28 -11.83 0.79
CA VAL A 203 -7.64 -11.30 0.91
C VAL A 203 -7.65 -10.37 2.13
N SER A 204 -7.81 -9.09 1.88
CA SER A 204 -7.71 -8.03 2.89
C SER A 204 -9.07 -7.59 3.40
N LYS A 205 -9.12 -6.99 4.59
CA LYS A 205 -10.33 -6.46 5.24
C LYS A 205 -11.38 -7.55 5.52
N CYS A 206 -10.92 -8.74 5.83
CA CYS A 206 -11.79 -9.82 6.24
C CYS A 206 -12.44 -9.54 7.59
N PRO A 207 -13.64 -10.09 7.84
CA PRO A 207 -14.17 -10.18 9.20
C PRO A 207 -13.25 -11.05 10.07
N PRO A 208 -13.13 -10.76 11.38
CA PRO A 208 -12.20 -11.48 12.27
C PRO A 208 -12.59 -12.94 12.48
N ASP A 209 -13.83 -13.28 12.30
CA ASP A 209 -14.46 -14.59 12.53
C ASP A 209 -14.61 -15.44 11.26
N LEU A 210 -13.87 -15.09 10.18
CA LEU A 210 -13.92 -15.83 8.91
C LEU A 210 -13.51 -17.30 9.11
N ASN A 211 -14.45 -18.21 8.86
CA ASN A 211 -14.26 -19.63 9.10
C ASN A 211 -13.54 -20.35 7.92
N ALA A 212 -13.14 -21.62 8.16
CA ALA A 212 -12.39 -22.40 7.16
C ALA A 212 -13.19 -22.65 5.86
N TRP A 213 -14.51 -22.84 5.96
CA TRP A 213 -15.36 -23.04 4.79
C TRP A 213 -15.40 -21.78 3.90
N GLU A 214 -15.53 -20.60 4.51
CA GLU A 214 -15.52 -19.32 3.77
C GLU A 214 -14.14 -19.06 3.13
N LYS A 215 -13.05 -19.37 3.85
CA LYS A 215 -11.68 -19.29 3.28
C LYS A 215 -11.53 -20.20 2.06
N SER A 216 -12.04 -21.44 2.14
CA SER A 216 -12.02 -22.40 1.02
C SER A 216 -12.83 -21.89 -0.18
N LYS A 217 -14.01 -21.32 0.05
CA LYS A 217 -14.82 -20.69 -1.00
C LYS A 217 -14.11 -19.52 -1.69
N TRP A 218 -13.39 -18.72 -0.94
CA TRP A 218 -12.57 -17.65 -1.50
C TRP A 218 -11.43 -18.19 -2.34
N ALA A 219 -10.72 -19.21 -1.88
CA ALA A 219 -9.66 -19.87 -2.64
C ALA A 219 -10.16 -20.44 -3.96
N GLU A 220 -11.27 -21.20 -3.91
CA GLU A 220 -11.93 -21.76 -5.09
C GLU A 220 -12.34 -20.68 -6.10
N ALA A 221 -12.97 -19.59 -5.64
CA ALA A 221 -13.37 -18.48 -6.49
C ALA A 221 -12.18 -17.74 -7.13
N LEU A 222 -11.00 -17.82 -6.54
CA LEU A 222 -9.73 -17.30 -7.08
C LEU A 222 -8.97 -18.35 -7.93
N GLY A 223 -9.54 -19.54 -8.12
CA GLY A 223 -8.97 -20.63 -8.92
C GLY A 223 -7.88 -21.41 -8.18
N ILE A 224 -7.92 -21.47 -6.85
CA ILE A 224 -6.95 -22.19 -6.02
C ILE A 224 -7.67 -23.35 -5.33
N ARG A 225 -7.16 -24.57 -5.49
CA ARG A 225 -7.62 -25.74 -4.73
C ARG A 225 -6.68 -25.91 -3.54
N LEU A 226 -7.21 -25.68 -2.32
CA LEU A 226 -6.47 -25.91 -1.08
C LEU A 226 -6.26 -27.39 -0.86
N TYR A 227 -5.09 -27.78 -0.33
CA TYR A 227 -4.75 -29.20 -0.08
C TYR A 227 -5.59 -29.83 1.03
N ASP A 228 -5.94 -29.04 2.07
CA ASP A 228 -6.61 -29.56 3.27
C ASP A 228 -7.69 -28.62 3.84
N GLY A 229 -8.09 -27.58 3.10
CA GLY A 229 -9.10 -26.61 3.54
C GLY A 229 -8.68 -25.71 4.71
N SER A 230 -7.63 -26.04 5.44
CA SER A 230 -7.09 -25.27 6.57
C SER A 230 -5.76 -24.58 6.24
N GLY A 231 -5.08 -25.03 5.18
CA GLY A 231 -3.78 -24.54 4.78
C GLY A 231 -3.84 -23.19 4.03
N CYS A 232 -2.68 -22.54 4.01
CA CYS A 232 -2.48 -21.28 3.27
C CYS A 232 -1.94 -21.51 1.85
N CYS A 233 -1.72 -22.75 1.43
CA CYS A 233 -1.16 -23.13 0.12
C CYS A 233 -2.13 -24.03 -0.64
N GLY A 234 -2.25 -23.81 -1.91
CA GLY A 234 -3.04 -24.63 -2.81
C GLY A 234 -2.43 -24.72 -4.21
N VAL A 235 -3.09 -25.46 -5.09
CA VAL A 235 -2.67 -25.68 -6.47
C VAL A 235 -3.70 -25.10 -7.43
N ARG A 236 -3.22 -24.43 -8.45
CA ARG A 236 -4.04 -23.99 -9.59
C ARG A 236 -4.21 -25.11 -10.61
N GLU A 237 -5.11 -24.91 -11.57
CA GLU A 237 -5.36 -25.88 -12.66
C GLU A 237 -4.11 -26.18 -13.50
N ASP A 238 -3.20 -25.20 -13.63
CA ASP A 238 -1.93 -25.34 -14.34
C ASP A 238 -0.82 -26.04 -13.52
N GLY A 239 -1.14 -26.52 -12.31
CA GLY A 239 -0.21 -27.17 -11.39
C GLY A 239 0.64 -26.20 -10.57
N LYS A 240 0.53 -24.88 -10.78
CA LYS A 240 1.30 -23.89 -10.02
C LYS A 240 0.82 -23.86 -8.56
N GLN A 241 1.76 -23.96 -7.62
CA GLN A 241 1.50 -23.67 -6.22
C GLN A 241 1.28 -22.17 -6.02
N GLN A 242 0.28 -21.81 -5.22
CA GLN A 242 -0.03 -20.43 -4.88
C GLN A 242 -0.50 -20.34 -3.43
N TYR A 243 0.04 -19.34 -2.71
CA TYR A 243 -0.37 -19.08 -1.35
C TYR A 243 -1.56 -18.13 -1.30
N ILE A 244 -2.46 -18.35 -0.34
CA ILE A 244 -3.58 -17.46 -0.04
C ILE A 244 -3.65 -17.21 1.47
N PHE A 245 -3.72 -15.93 1.83
CA PHE A 245 -3.78 -15.49 3.23
C PHE A 245 -4.97 -14.55 3.41
N PHE A 246 -5.42 -14.44 4.66
CA PHE A 246 -6.54 -13.59 5.03
C PHE A 246 -6.13 -12.63 6.13
N THR A 247 -6.43 -11.35 5.94
CA THR A 247 -6.07 -10.29 6.88
C THR A 247 -7.26 -9.41 7.22
N LYS A 248 -7.28 -8.92 8.44
CA LYS A 248 -8.23 -7.92 8.93
C LYS A 248 -7.59 -6.55 9.01
N THR A 249 -8.42 -5.51 9.05
CA THR A 249 -7.98 -4.15 9.37
C THR A 249 -8.20 -3.92 10.85
N CYS A 250 -7.14 -3.55 11.55
CA CYS A 250 -7.19 -3.15 12.95
C CYS A 250 -6.92 -1.65 13.07
N TYR A 251 -7.62 -1.02 13.99
CA TYR A 251 -7.38 0.37 14.36
C TYR A 251 -6.47 0.42 15.58
N ASP A 252 -5.54 1.36 15.58
CA ASP A 252 -4.62 1.57 16.71
C ASP A 252 -5.05 2.78 17.54
N THR A 253 -4.37 3.00 18.64
CA THR A 253 -4.58 4.15 19.51
C THR A 253 -4.45 5.47 18.72
N PRO A 254 -5.39 6.41 18.87
CA PRO A 254 -5.31 7.70 18.19
C PRO A 254 -3.98 8.41 18.48
N ALA A 255 -3.34 8.91 17.44
CA ALA A 255 -2.07 9.62 17.50
C ALA A 255 -2.24 11.08 17.10
N PRO A 256 -1.46 12.02 17.66
CA PRO A 256 -1.60 13.43 17.36
C PRO A 256 -1.20 13.74 15.91
N VAL A 257 -1.98 14.60 15.25
CA VAL A 257 -1.64 15.11 13.93
C VAL A 257 -0.44 16.05 13.99
N PHE A 258 -0.38 16.88 15.04
CA PHE A 258 0.70 17.84 15.28
C PHE A 258 1.43 17.50 16.58
N PRO A 259 2.73 17.86 16.72
CA PRO A 259 3.51 17.59 17.93
C PRO A 259 2.91 18.18 19.20
N GLU A 260 2.16 19.27 19.06
CA GLU A 260 1.49 19.99 20.15
C GLU A 260 0.25 19.26 20.70
N GLY A 261 -0.16 18.14 20.08
CA GLY A 261 -1.39 17.42 20.43
C GLY A 261 -1.46 16.98 21.90
N ASP A 262 -2.51 17.41 22.59
CA ASP A 262 -2.75 17.11 24.00
C ASP A 262 -3.57 15.81 24.14
N GLN A 263 -2.92 14.75 24.59
CA GLN A 263 -3.51 13.41 24.76
C GLN A 263 -4.77 13.38 25.64
N ARG A 264 -4.99 14.37 26.47
CA ARG A 264 -6.21 14.45 27.32
C ARG A 264 -7.48 14.53 26.48
N TYR A 265 -7.42 15.11 25.28
CA TYR A 265 -8.58 15.15 24.38
C TYR A 265 -9.03 13.77 23.87
N VAL A 266 -8.15 12.78 23.81
CA VAL A 266 -8.52 11.40 23.40
C VAL A 266 -9.50 10.75 24.38
N TYR A 267 -9.51 11.19 25.64
CA TYR A 267 -10.47 10.71 26.65
C TYR A 267 -11.82 11.44 26.60
N SER A 268 -12.02 12.41 25.69
CA SER A 268 -13.31 13.05 25.48
C SER A 268 -14.35 12.03 25.03
N LYS A 269 -15.59 12.19 25.48
CA LYS A 269 -16.72 11.38 24.95
C LYS A 269 -17.30 11.94 23.66
N LYS A 270 -16.96 13.17 23.26
CA LYS A 270 -17.46 13.86 22.07
C LYS A 270 -16.39 13.90 21.00
N LEU A 271 -16.76 13.58 19.77
CA LEU A 271 -15.89 13.52 18.62
C LEU A 271 -16.41 14.38 17.46
N VAL A 272 -15.57 15.25 16.94
CA VAL A 272 -15.72 15.84 15.60
C VAL A 272 -14.87 15.01 14.64
N LEU A 273 -15.51 14.31 13.72
CA LEU A 273 -14.84 13.49 12.72
C LEU A 273 -14.80 14.23 11.39
N PHE A 274 -13.66 14.21 10.71
CA PHE A 274 -13.59 14.58 9.30
C PHE A 274 -12.78 13.56 8.51
N SER A 275 -13.16 13.33 7.24
CA SER A 275 -12.50 12.37 6.37
C SER A 275 -12.60 12.75 4.90
N GLY A 276 -11.53 12.52 4.15
CA GLY A 276 -11.44 12.65 2.69
C GLY A 276 -11.00 11.33 2.05
N ILE A 277 -11.67 10.23 2.39
CA ILE A 277 -11.45 8.89 1.84
C ILE A 277 -12.72 8.33 1.23
N ALA A 278 -12.59 7.37 0.31
CA ALA A 278 -13.70 6.81 -0.45
C ALA A 278 -14.79 6.12 0.39
N ASN A 279 -14.44 5.58 1.56
CA ASN A 279 -15.39 4.94 2.49
C ASN A 279 -14.85 5.01 3.92
N ASP A 280 -15.46 5.79 4.76
CA ASP A 280 -15.13 5.96 6.17
C ASP A 280 -16.09 5.21 7.12
N THR A 281 -17.05 4.49 6.58
CA THR A 281 -18.05 3.75 7.39
C THR A 281 -17.40 2.80 8.41
N PRO A 282 -16.35 2.00 8.08
CA PRO A 282 -15.71 1.15 9.07
C PRO A 282 -15.05 1.95 10.21
N LEU A 283 -14.44 3.10 9.89
CA LEU A 283 -13.85 3.98 10.90
C LEU A 283 -14.92 4.58 11.81
N ARG A 284 -16.04 5.01 11.24
CA ARG A 284 -17.16 5.56 12.05
C ARG A 284 -17.73 4.52 13.00
N HIS A 285 -17.94 3.29 12.54
CA HIS A 285 -18.37 2.18 13.41
C HIS A 285 -17.40 1.98 14.57
N TYR A 286 -16.12 1.82 14.27
CA TYR A 286 -15.09 1.65 15.30
C TYR A 286 -15.09 2.79 16.32
N LEU A 287 -15.17 4.04 15.85
CA LEU A 287 -15.16 5.21 16.74
C LEU A 287 -16.46 5.35 17.55
N SER A 288 -17.59 4.89 17.02
CA SER A 288 -18.89 4.97 17.71
C SER A 288 -18.96 4.10 18.96
N ASP A 289 -18.10 3.08 19.09
CA ASP A 289 -18.01 2.26 20.31
C ASP A 289 -17.45 3.05 21.51
N SER A 290 -16.61 4.04 21.26
CA SER A 290 -15.93 4.82 22.31
C SER A 290 -16.37 6.29 22.39
N TYR A 291 -16.87 6.86 21.28
CA TYR A 291 -17.16 8.27 21.13
C TYR A 291 -18.57 8.55 20.61
N LYS A 292 -19.18 9.61 21.09
CA LYS A 292 -20.35 10.20 20.45
C LYS A 292 -19.88 11.14 19.32
N ILE A 293 -20.08 10.75 18.06
CA ILE A 293 -19.78 11.61 16.91
C ILE A 293 -20.81 12.75 16.90
N VAL A 294 -20.39 13.95 17.30
CA VAL A 294 -21.25 15.15 17.40
C VAL A 294 -21.29 15.93 16.08
N ARG A 295 -20.26 15.80 15.26
CA ARG A 295 -20.20 16.37 13.91
C ARG A 295 -19.36 15.46 13.01
N HIS A 296 -19.83 15.29 11.77
CA HIS A 296 -19.09 14.56 10.72
C HIS A 296 -19.00 15.46 9.49
N LEU A 297 -17.76 15.71 9.04
CA LEU A 297 -17.44 16.46 7.83
C LEU A 297 -16.84 15.47 6.82
N ASN A 298 -17.55 15.26 5.72
CA ASN A 298 -17.15 14.30 4.70
C ASN A 298 -16.68 15.05 3.45
N PHE A 299 -15.39 14.86 3.09
CA PHE A 299 -14.76 15.45 1.93
C PHE A 299 -14.58 14.40 0.82
N PRO A 300 -14.42 14.81 -0.44
CA PRO A 300 -14.15 13.89 -1.55
C PRO A 300 -12.87 13.06 -1.34
N ASP A 301 -12.80 11.87 -1.94
CA ASP A 301 -11.60 11.03 -1.88
C ASP A 301 -10.38 11.76 -2.45
N HIS A 302 -9.25 11.67 -1.75
CA HIS A 302 -8.03 12.41 -2.04
C HIS A 302 -8.17 13.94 -1.99
N HIS A 303 -9.06 14.44 -1.13
CA HIS A 303 -9.26 15.89 -0.95
C HIS A 303 -7.97 16.60 -0.52
N LYS A 304 -7.73 17.78 -1.11
CA LYS A 304 -6.66 18.68 -0.68
C LYS A 304 -7.27 19.74 0.23
N PHE A 305 -6.97 19.63 1.50
CA PHE A 305 -7.50 20.58 2.48
C PHE A 305 -7.01 21.99 2.18
N SER A 306 -7.95 22.90 2.06
CA SER A 306 -7.74 24.33 1.91
C SER A 306 -7.86 25.06 3.25
N ASN A 307 -7.45 26.32 3.31
CA ASN A 307 -7.70 27.16 4.48
C ASN A 307 -9.20 27.35 4.78
N GLY A 308 -10.07 27.19 3.77
CA GLY A 308 -11.52 27.20 3.95
C GLY A 308 -12.02 25.98 4.70
N ASP A 309 -11.52 24.79 4.30
CA ASP A 309 -11.87 23.53 4.95
C ASP A 309 -11.38 23.48 6.40
N ILE A 310 -10.16 24.00 6.66
CA ILE A 310 -9.63 24.11 8.02
C ILE A 310 -10.54 25.02 8.89
N ARG A 311 -11.00 26.15 8.35
CA ARG A 311 -11.96 27.00 9.09
C ARG A 311 -13.29 26.31 9.36
N GLU A 312 -13.79 25.48 8.43
CA GLU A 312 -15.00 24.69 8.64
C GLU A 312 -14.81 23.68 9.78
N ILE A 313 -13.66 22.99 9.80
CA ILE A 313 -13.29 22.06 10.88
C ILE A 313 -13.16 22.81 12.21
N GLU A 314 -12.52 23.97 12.23
CA GLU A 314 -12.38 24.82 13.42
C GLU A 314 -13.73 25.28 13.96
N HIS A 315 -14.64 25.72 13.10
CA HIS A 315 -15.99 26.12 13.48
C HIS A 315 -16.78 24.94 14.08
N ALA A 316 -16.69 23.75 13.44
CA ALA A 316 -17.29 22.53 13.97
C ALA A 316 -16.73 22.14 15.34
N ALA A 317 -15.41 22.29 15.55
CA ALA A 317 -14.75 22.03 16.81
C ALA A 317 -15.09 23.06 17.89
N ALA A 318 -15.25 24.35 17.53
CA ALA A 318 -15.60 25.42 18.44
C ALA A 318 -17.01 25.25 19.02
N ALA A 319 -17.96 24.70 18.27
CA ALA A 319 -19.29 24.36 18.76
C ALA A 319 -19.28 23.28 19.86
N PHE A 320 -18.18 22.53 19.99
CA PHE A 320 -17.99 21.50 21.01
C PHE A 320 -16.61 21.61 21.67
N PRO A 321 -16.40 22.55 22.60
CA PRO A 321 -15.09 22.91 23.13
C PRO A 321 -14.30 21.75 23.75
N THR A 322 -14.97 20.74 24.27
CA THR A 322 -14.36 19.57 24.91
C THR A 322 -14.20 18.38 23.96
N SER A 323 -14.64 18.46 22.69
CA SER A 323 -14.54 17.34 21.77
C SER A 323 -13.10 17.13 21.28
N VAL A 324 -12.72 15.88 21.05
CA VAL A 324 -11.58 15.56 20.22
C VAL A 324 -11.94 15.76 18.74
N VAL A 325 -10.97 16.11 17.93
CA VAL A 325 -11.10 16.16 16.46
C VAL A 325 -10.29 15.02 15.88
N MET A 326 -10.93 14.12 15.11
CA MET A 326 -10.23 12.98 14.53
C MET A 326 -10.37 12.93 13.03
N THR A 327 -9.34 12.36 12.40
CA THR A 327 -9.30 12.12 10.97
C THR A 327 -8.64 10.79 10.64
N THR A 328 -8.56 10.47 9.36
CA THR A 328 -7.85 9.28 8.89
C THR A 328 -6.35 9.53 8.81
N GLU A 329 -5.57 8.47 8.82
CA GLU A 329 -4.13 8.55 8.68
C GLU A 329 -3.68 9.16 7.33
N LYS A 330 -4.41 8.89 6.25
CA LYS A 330 -4.16 9.50 4.94
C LYS A 330 -4.42 11.01 4.95
N ASP A 331 -5.50 11.43 5.56
CA ASP A 331 -5.86 12.84 5.63
C ASP A 331 -4.92 13.63 6.56
N CYS A 332 -4.40 12.98 7.60
CA CYS A 332 -3.38 13.53 8.49
C CYS A 332 -2.19 14.11 7.69
N GLN A 333 -1.65 13.36 6.71
CA GLN A 333 -0.51 13.83 5.92
C GLN A 333 -0.86 15.08 5.08
N ARG A 334 -2.11 15.19 4.62
CA ARG A 334 -2.57 16.33 3.83
C ARG A 334 -2.87 17.56 4.66
N VAL A 335 -3.38 17.36 5.88
CA VAL A 335 -3.68 18.46 6.83
C VAL A 335 -2.39 19.08 7.37
N ARG A 336 -1.35 18.28 7.60
CA ARG A 336 -0.02 18.79 7.99
C ARG A 336 0.57 19.79 7.00
N ASP A 337 0.23 19.66 5.72
CA ASP A 337 0.66 20.58 4.66
C ASP A 337 -0.10 21.93 4.70
N CYS A 338 -1.15 22.07 5.53
CA CYS A 338 -1.94 23.28 5.62
C CYS A 338 -1.25 24.33 6.53
N ALA A 339 -1.04 25.54 5.99
CA ALA A 339 -0.29 26.59 6.67
C ALA A 339 -1.06 27.28 7.82
N ARG A 340 -2.39 27.12 7.88
CA ARG A 340 -3.26 27.89 8.80
C ARG A 340 -4.12 26.96 9.65
N VAL A 341 -3.51 26.19 10.51
CA VAL A 341 -4.20 25.44 11.57
C VAL A 341 -3.96 26.17 12.87
N SER A 342 -5.03 26.56 13.58
CA SER A 342 -4.91 27.27 14.86
C SER A 342 -4.30 26.36 15.92
N ASP A 343 -3.64 26.97 16.91
CA ASP A 343 -3.01 26.23 17.99
C ASP A 343 -4.03 25.43 18.82
N ASN A 344 -5.24 25.99 19.01
CA ASN A 344 -6.34 25.26 19.66
C ASN A 344 -6.72 23.98 18.88
N LEU A 345 -6.80 24.06 17.54
CA LEU A 345 -7.12 22.89 16.72
C LEU A 345 -5.97 21.88 16.72
N LYS A 346 -4.70 22.32 16.69
CA LYS A 346 -3.52 21.44 16.78
C LYS A 346 -3.52 20.61 18.06
N LEU A 347 -3.87 21.20 19.20
CA LEU A 347 -3.95 20.51 20.50
C LEU A 347 -4.97 19.36 20.49
N ARG A 348 -6.04 19.49 19.71
CA ARG A 348 -7.21 18.60 19.73
C ARG A 348 -7.29 17.63 18.57
N MET A 349 -6.39 17.77 17.57
CA MET A 349 -6.47 17.02 16.33
C MET A 349 -5.64 15.76 16.39
N PHE A 350 -6.30 14.62 16.17
CA PHE A 350 -5.72 13.29 16.17
C PHE A 350 -6.08 12.55 14.89
N TYR A 351 -5.32 11.55 14.54
CA TYR A 351 -5.68 10.59 13.52
C TYR A 351 -5.72 9.18 14.09
N VAL A 352 -6.48 8.31 13.44
CA VAL A 352 -6.58 6.90 13.84
C VAL A 352 -5.69 6.09 12.91
N PRO A 353 -4.56 5.54 13.40
CA PRO A 353 -3.71 4.67 12.61
C PRO A 353 -4.42 3.36 12.29
N ILE A 354 -4.12 2.79 11.12
CA ILE A 354 -4.62 1.48 10.73
C ILE A 354 -3.47 0.49 10.55
N LYS A 355 -3.73 -0.77 10.90
CA LYS A 355 -2.81 -1.90 10.71
C LYS A 355 -3.53 -3.00 9.95
N ALA A 356 -2.78 -3.72 9.13
CA ALA A 356 -3.20 -5.01 8.61
C ALA A 356 -2.62 -6.10 9.52
N GLU A 357 -3.46 -7.07 9.88
CA GLU A 357 -3.06 -8.21 10.70
C GLU A 357 -3.62 -9.50 10.10
N PHE A 358 -2.87 -10.60 10.23
CA PHE A 358 -3.39 -11.92 9.89
C PHE A 358 -4.54 -12.29 10.83
N LEU A 359 -5.44 -13.16 10.39
CA LEU A 359 -6.55 -13.60 11.22
C LEU A 359 -6.08 -14.48 12.39
N ASN A 360 -4.93 -15.15 12.24
CA ASN A 360 -4.32 -16.01 13.26
C ASN A 360 -2.79 -16.07 13.09
N ASP A 361 -2.09 -16.51 14.14
CA ASP A 361 -0.63 -16.62 14.15
C ASP A 361 -0.07 -17.71 13.23
N PRO A 362 -0.68 -18.92 13.08
CA PRO A 362 -0.22 -19.91 12.12
C PRO A 362 -0.15 -19.41 10.67
N ASP A 363 -1.14 -18.62 10.22
CA ASP A 363 -1.14 -18.01 8.89
C ASP A 363 0.02 -17.00 8.77
N LYS A 364 0.32 -16.22 9.83
CA LYS A 364 1.47 -15.30 9.90
C LYS A 364 2.80 -16.05 9.75
N GLU A 365 3.00 -17.15 10.49
CA GLU A 365 4.22 -17.96 10.44
C GLU A 365 4.43 -18.61 9.07
N THR A 366 3.35 -19.15 8.50
CA THR A 366 3.37 -19.70 7.14
C THR A 366 3.72 -18.65 6.11
N PHE A 367 3.17 -17.44 6.23
CA PHE A 367 3.50 -16.33 5.34
C PHE A 367 4.99 -15.97 5.42
N ILE A 368 5.54 -15.83 6.62
CA ILE A 368 6.97 -15.51 6.82
C ILE A 368 7.86 -16.60 6.20
N THR A 369 7.52 -17.87 6.41
CA THR A 369 8.27 -19.01 5.88
C THR A 369 8.25 -19.02 4.35
N ALA A 370 7.07 -18.87 3.74
CA ALA A 370 6.92 -18.79 2.30
C ALA A 370 7.67 -17.59 1.71
N LEU A 371 7.57 -16.42 2.33
CA LEU A 371 8.29 -15.22 1.88
C LEU A 371 9.81 -15.44 1.90
N LYS A 372 10.33 -16.03 2.98
CA LYS A 372 11.76 -16.35 3.10
C LYS A 372 12.23 -17.31 2.01
N SER A 373 11.42 -18.30 1.61
CA SER A 373 11.78 -19.24 0.53
C SER A 373 11.94 -18.51 -0.80
N PHE A 374 10.99 -17.66 -1.19
CA PHE A 374 11.07 -16.85 -2.41
C PHE A 374 12.28 -15.91 -2.42
N LEU A 375 12.65 -15.33 -1.29
CA LEU A 375 13.81 -14.45 -1.20
C LEU A 375 15.15 -15.21 -1.23
N LYS A 376 15.18 -16.46 -0.77
CA LYS A 376 16.40 -17.31 -0.78
C LYS A 376 16.69 -17.88 -2.19
N GLU A 377 15.68 -18.34 -2.91
CA GLU A 377 15.83 -18.94 -4.24
C GLU A 377 16.53 -17.99 -5.22
N LEU A 378 16.26 -16.70 -5.15
CA LEU A 378 16.92 -15.72 -6.01
C LEU A 378 18.35 -15.39 -5.60
N ARG A 379 18.72 -15.57 -4.33
CA ARG A 379 20.13 -15.41 -3.91
C ARG A 379 21.03 -16.47 -4.54
N SER A 380 20.52 -17.68 -4.74
CA SER A 380 21.24 -18.75 -5.41
C SER A 380 21.25 -18.58 -6.95
N ALA A 381 20.24 -17.90 -7.51
CA ALA A 381 20.03 -17.71 -8.94
C ALA A 381 20.59 -16.38 -9.50
N LEU A 382 20.97 -15.42 -8.66
CA LEU A 382 21.57 -14.16 -9.10
C LEU A 382 22.99 -14.43 -9.66
N PRO A 383 23.22 -14.28 -10.99
CA PRO A 383 24.55 -14.41 -11.54
C PRO A 383 25.45 -13.32 -10.93
N ARG A 384 26.65 -13.68 -10.51
CA ARG A 384 27.65 -12.80 -9.89
C ARG A 384 28.05 -11.57 -10.74
N LYS A 385 27.55 -11.45 -11.98
CA LYS A 385 27.75 -10.29 -12.87
C LYS A 385 26.54 -10.14 -13.81
N LEU A 386 25.64 -9.23 -13.54
CA LEU A 386 24.75 -8.65 -14.54
C LEU A 386 25.49 -7.51 -15.27
N HIS A 387 26.29 -7.86 -16.30
CA HIS A 387 26.77 -6.90 -17.29
C HIS A 387 25.64 -6.73 -18.33
N GLY A 388 25.00 -5.58 -18.38
CA GLY A 388 23.98 -5.32 -19.41
C GLY A 388 23.04 -4.14 -19.16
N TRP A 389 23.47 -3.13 -18.42
CA TRP A 389 22.75 -1.87 -18.29
C TRP A 389 23.49 -0.77 -19.08
N ARG A 390 23.30 -0.71 -20.40
CA ARG A 390 23.65 0.45 -21.24
C ARG A 390 22.40 1.20 -21.70
#